data_6aace0c3ec091a4535a21d0a0e364ebf
#
_entry.id   6aace0c3ec091a4535a21d0a0e364ebf
#
_cell.length_a   1.000
_cell.length_b   1.000
_cell.length_c   1.000
_cell.angle_alpha   90.00
_cell.angle_beta   90.00
_cell.angle_gamma   90.00
#
_symmetry.space_group_name_H-M   'P 1'
#
loop_
_entity.id
_entity.type
_entity.pdbx_description
1 polymer ?
#
loop_
_entity_poly.entity_id
_entity_poly.type
_entity_poly.pdbx_seq_one_letter_code
_entity_poly.pdbx_strand_id
1 'polypeptide(L)'
;MVSVRSLVAMPTFTAIDFETAQPARSSICQIGLVRVEKGEVVEQLSILVQPPENTYSYWNTNVHGLTEHDTMDAPFFDAVWPEIRAYIEGRTLVAHNGAFDFSCLRKTLDFYGMAEPSYEPQCTYKIYKKKLNVLCDEHAIPLDHHDALSDARACAELYLRHLQS
;
A
#
# COMPACT_ATOMS: atom_id res chain seq x y z
N MET A 1 -0.64 28.45 -28.68
CA MET A 1 -1.81 27.53 -28.57
C MET A 1 -1.58 26.61 -27.37
N VAL A 2 -2.34 26.81 -26.31
CA VAL A 2 -2.24 25.94 -25.11
C VAL A 2 -2.92 24.62 -25.44
N SER A 3 -2.18 23.52 -25.38
CA SER A 3 -2.71 22.19 -25.64
C SER A 3 -3.84 21.87 -24.66
N VAL A 4 -4.95 21.32 -25.17
CA VAL A 4 -6.09 20.90 -24.32
C VAL A 4 -5.67 19.91 -23.23
N ARG A 5 -4.54 19.22 -23.39
CA ARG A 5 -3.96 18.33 -22.39
C ARG A 5 -3.51 19.06 -21.11
N SER A 6 -3.27 20.38 -21.16
CA SER A 6 -2.87 21.15 -19.96
C SER A 6 -4.04 21.46 -19.03
N LEU A 7 -5.29 21.15 -19.42
CA LEU A 7 -6.49 21.38 -18.62
C LEU A 7 -6.98 20.13 -17.87
N VAL A 8 -6.33 18.97 -18.07
CA VAL A 8 -6.64 17.76 -17.30
C VAL A 8 -6.05 17.91 -15.91
N ALA A 9 -6.89 17.81 -14.87
CA ALA A 9 -6.42 17.86 -13.50
C ALA A 9 -5.35 16.79 -13.27
N MET A 10 -4.20 17.20 -12.73
CA MET A 10 -3.12 16.27 -12.38
C MET A 10 -3.61 15.31 -11.28
N PRO A 11 -3.28 14.00 -11.37
CA PRO A 11 -3.84 13.00 -10.47
C PRO A 11 -3.37 13.18 -9.02
N THR A 12 -4.30 12.95 -8.10
CA THR A 12 -4.06 12.93 -6.66
C THR A 12 -4.61 11.62 -6.12
N PHE A 13 -3.76 10.86 -5.44
CA PHE A 13 -4.11 9.56 -4.87
C PHE A 13 -3.11 9.11 -3.81
N THR A 14 -3.44 8.05 -3.08
CA THR A 14 -2.53 7.36 -2.19
C THR A 14 -2.31 5.93 -2.70
N ALA A 15 -1.04 5.52 -2.84
CA ALA A 15 -0.69 4.13 -3.09
C ALA A 15 -0.33 3.46 -1.76
N ILE A 16 -0.78 2.23 -1.56
CA ILE A 16 -0.58 1.50 -0.32
C ILE A 16 -0.17 0.05 -0.60
N ASP A 17 0.64 -0.50 0.30
CA ASP A 17 0.97 -1.91 0.34
C ASP A 17 1.10 -2.37 1.78
N PHE A 18 0.61 -3.58 2.08
CA PHE A 18 0.72 -4.21 3.39
C PHE A 18 1.51 -5.49 3.31
N GLU A 19 2.34 -5.74 4.34
CA GLU A 19 2.87 -7.06 4.62
C GLU A 19 2.18 -7.63 5.86
N THR A 20 1.93 -8.93 5.84
CA THR A 20 1.25 -9.63 6.94
C THR A 20 2.17 -10.65 7.59
N ALA A 21 2.06 -10.80 8.92
CA ALA A 21 2.87 -11.73 9.70
C ALA A 21 2.38 -13.18 9.57
N GLN A 22 1.09 -13.35 9.28
CA GLN A 22 0.42 -14.66 9.17
C GLN A 22 -0.55 -14.69 8.00
N PRO A 23 -1.07 -15.87 7.62
CA PRO A 23 -2.11 -15.98 6.61
C PRO A 23 -3.36 -15.15 6.95
N ALA A 24 -3.65 -14.94 8.22
CA ALA A 24 -4.72 -14.05 8.66
C ALA A 24 -4.46 -12.61 8.20
N ARG A 25 -5.39 -12.04 7.45
CA ARG A 25 -5.24 -10.70 6.87
C ARG A 25 -5.29 -9.56 7.89
N SER A 26 -5.72 -9.83 9.12
CA SER A 26 -5.65 -8.91 10.26
C SER A 26 -4.25 -8.82 10.89
N SER A 27 -3.25 -9.51 10.36
CA SER A 27 -1.90 -9.58 10.92
C SER A 27 -0.91 -8.63 10.25
N ILE A 28 -1.33 -7.43 9.88
CA ILE A 28 -0.46 -6.43 9.26
C ILE A 28 0.77 -6.20 10.14
N CYS A 29 1.97 -6.29 9.55
CA CYS A 29 3.24 -6.06 10.23
C CYS A 29 4.08 -4.95 9.59
N GLN A 30 3.77 -4.54 8.36
CA GLN A 30 4.42 -3.40 7.70
C GLN A 30 3.43 -2.69 6.78
N ILE A 31 3.54 -1.37 6.75
CA ILE A 31 2.72 -0.51 5.89
C ILE A 31 3.65 0.34 5.04
N GLY A 32 3.49 0.26 3.73
CA GLY A 32 4.10 1.19 2.78
C GLY A 32 3.02 2.12 2.25
N LEU A 33 3.30 3.42 2.22
CA LEU A 33 2.33 4.41 1.81
C LEU A 33 3.03 5.52 1.03
N VAL A 34 2.49 5.85 -0.14
CA VAL A 34 3.00 6.91 -1.01
C VAL A 34 1.84 7.84 -1.36
N ARG A 35 1.96 9.09 -0.99
CA ARG A 35 0.99 10.11 -1.34
C ARG A 35 1.43 10.86 -2.59
N VAL A 36 0.56 10.92 -3.56
CA VAL A 36 0.74 11.65 -4.81
C VAL A 36 -0.28 12.79 -4.86
N GLU A 37 0.19 14.01 -5.05
CA GLU A 37 -0.65 15.17 -5.24
C GLU A 37 -0.28 15.88 -6.53
N LYS A 38 -1.26 16.14 -7.37
CA LYS A 38 -1.07 16.83 -8.66
C LYS A 38 0.04 16.19 -9.50
N GLY A 39 0.07 14.84 -9.52
CA GLY A 39 1.03 14.05 -10.29
C GLY A 39 2.42 13.91 -9.68
N GLU A 40 2.66 14.45 -8.50
CA GLU A 40 3.97 14.41 -7.83
C GLU A 40 3.91 13.66 -6.50
N VAL A 41 4.94 12.90 -6.20
CA VAL A 41 5.09 12.24 -4.89
C VAL A 41 5.44 13.30 -3.86
N VAL A 42 4.55 13.51 -2.88
CA VAL A 42 4.73 14.52 -1.83
C VAL A 42 5.09 13.91 -0.48
N GLU A 43 4.79 12.63 -0.26
CA GLU A 43 5.09 11.96 1.00
C GLU A 43 5.23 10.46 0.82
N GLN A 44 6.14 9.85 1.60
CA GLN A 44 6.38 8.43 1.61
C GLN A 44 6.58 7.97 3.04
N LEU A 45 5.88 6.90 3.45
CA LEU A 45 5.97 6.34 4.79
C LEU A 45 6.24 4.84 4.72
N SER A 46 7.14 4.38 5.59
CA SER A 46 7.35 2.97 5.89
C SER A 46 7.16 2.78 7.39
N ILE A 47 6.17 2.01 7.78
CA ILE A 47 5.77 1.87 9.17
C ILE A 47 5.78 0.39 9.55
N LEU A 48 6.57 0.02 10.56
CA LEU A 48 6.47 -1.28 11.20
C LEU A 48 5.32 -1.28 12.19
N VAL A 49 4.56 -2.37 12.21
CA VAL A 49 3.39 -2.55 13.07
C VAL A 49 3.55 -3.86 13.81
N GLN A 50 3.30 -3.86 15.11
CA GLN A 50 3.25 -5.11 15.86
C GLN A 50 1.94 -5.84 15.52
N PRO A 51 2.00 -7.03 14.88
CA PRO A 51 0.77 -7.79 14.63
C PRO A 51 0.22 -8.35 15.94
N PRO A 52 -1.08 -8.75 15.97
CA PRO A 52 -1.66 -9.37 17.16
C PRO A 52 -0.80 -10.52 17.68
N GLU A 53 -0.53 -10.53 18.98
CA GLU A 53 0.34 -11.51 19.66
C GLU A 53 1.80 -11.53 19.19
N ASN A 54 2.17 -10.65 18.26
CA ASN A 54 3.48 -10.58 17.63
C ASN A 54 3.97 -11.94 17.11
N THR A 55 3.08 -12.69 16.46
CA THR A 55 3.34 -14.06 15.98
C THR A 55 3.48 -14.07 14.47
N TYR A 56 4.51 -14.74 13.96
CA TYR A 56 4.82 -14.85 12.55
C TYR A 56 4.79 -16.30 12.08
N SER A 57 4.24 -16.53 10.88
CA SER A 57 4.38 -17.80 10.21
C SER A 57 5.70 -17.85 9.43
N TYR A 58 6.28 -19.04 9.33
CA TYR A 58 7.47 -19.27 8.52
C TYR A 58 7.29 -18.80 7.05
N TRP A 59 6.13 -19.07 6.48
CA TRP A 59 5.85 -18.74 5.08
C TRP A 59 5.78 -17.24 4.83
N ASN A 60 5.17 -16.50 5.75
CA ASN A 60 5.08 -15.04 5.64
C ASN A 60 6.47 -14.40 5.81
N THR A 61 7.25 -14.85 6.79
CA THR A 61 8.64 -14.38 6.97
C THR A 61 9.49 -14.65 5.73
N ASN A 62 9.32 -15.81 5.09
CA ASN A 62 10.03 -16.11 3.83
C ASN A 62 9.69 -15.13 2.70
N VAL A 63 8.49 -14.56 2.70
CA VAL A 63 8.08 -13.59 1.68
C VAL A 63 8.74 -12.23 1.90
N HIS A 64 8.65 -11.67 3.12
CA HIS A 64 9.07 -10.29 3.39
C HIS A 64 10.31 -10.14 4.28
N GLY A 65 10.76 -11.20 4.89
CA GLY A 65 11.96 -11.19 5.73
C GLY A 65 11.78 -10.64 7.14
N LEU A 66 10.59 -10.19 7.51
CA LEU A 66 10.32 -9.66 8.85
C LEU A 66 10.03 -10.78 9.84
N THR A 67 10.45 -10.57 11.10
CA THR A 67 10.28 -11.50 12.21
C THR A 67 9.72 -10.78 13.44
N GLU A 68 9.39 -11.56 14.48
CA GLU A 68 8.94 -11.04 15.78
C GLU A 68 9.94 -10.03 16.36
N HIS A 69 11.22 -10.20 16.07
CA HIS A 69 12.26 -9.30 16.56
C HIS A 69 12.12 -7.90 15.96
N ASP A 70 11.75 -7.81 14.68
CA ASP A 70 11.62 -6.52 13.98
C ASP A 70 10.47 -5.68 14.52
N THR A 71 9.41 -6.32 15.00
CA THR A 71 8.17 -5.62 15.40
C THR A 71 7.88 -5.70 16.90
N MET A 72 8.78 -6.25 17.70
CA MET A 72 8.57 -6.39 19.16
C MET A 72 8.36 -5.05 19.89
N ASP A 73 8.96 -3.97 19.38
CA ASP A 73 8.81 -2.62 19.95
C ASP A 73 7.97 -1.69 19.05
N ALA A 74 7.37 -2.24 18.00
CA ALA A 74 6.53 -1.46 17.09
C ALA A 74 5.14 -1.22 17.70
N PRO A 75 4.48 -0.12 17.34
CA PRO A 75 3.10 0.14 17.77
C PRO A 75 2.13 -0.87 17.16
N PHE A 76 0.99 -1.09 17.82
CA PHE A 76 -0.12 -1.81 17.25
C PHE A 76 -0.82 -0.97 16.18
N PHE A 77 -1.58 -1.61 15.31
CA PHE A 77 -2.24 -0.94 14.19
C PHE A 77 -3.20 0.17 14.64
N ASP A 78 -3.95 -0.04 15.73
CA ASP A 78 -4.88 0.97 16.25
C ASP A 78 -4.17 2.26 16.69
N ALA A 79 -2.91 2.16 17.13
CA ALA A 79 -2.11 3.33 17.51
C ALA A 79 -1.65 4.16 16.29
N VAL A 80 -1.40 3.52 15.14
CA VAL A 80 -0.96 4.22 13.91
C VAL A 80 -2.14 4.61 13.01
N TRP A 81 -3.29 4.02 13.21
CA TRP A 81 -4.46 4.21 12.35
C TRP A 81 -4.88 5.67 12.18
N PRO A 82 -4.95 6.52 13.22
CA PRO A 82 -5.34 7.92 13.05
C PRO A 82 -4.48 8.67 12.03
N GLU A 83 -3.18 8.41 12.00
CA GLU A 83 -2.26 9.00 11.02
C GLU A 83 -2.54 8.46 9.61
N ILE A 84 -2.67 7.14 9.47
CA ILE A 84 -2.87 6.48 8.18
C ILE A 84 -4.24 6.83 7.60
N ARG A 85 -5.27 6.93 8.43
CA ARG A 85 -6.62 7.29 8.00
C ARG A 85 -6.65 8.57 7.17
N ALA A 86 -5.83 9.56 7.53
CA ALA A 86 -5.77 10.84 6.82
C ALA A 86 -5.35 10.69 5.35
N TYR A 87 -4.61 9.61 5.00
CA TYR A 87 -4.19 9.33 3.62
C TYR A 87 -5.20 8.51 2.83
N ILE A 88 -6.22 7.96 3.48
CA ILE A 88 -7.17 7.01 2.90
C ILE A 88 -8.56 7.61 2.77
N GLU A 89 -9.09 8.20 3.84
CA GLU A 89 -10.48 8.66 3.89
C GLU A 89 -10.79 9.71 2.84
N GLY A 90 -11.84 9.45 2.05
CA GLY A 90 -12.29 10.34 0.99
C GLY A 90 -11.32 10.45 -0.20
N ARG A 91 -10.39 9.51 -0.34
CA ARG A 91 -9.35 9.56 -1.38
C ARG A 91 -9.43 8.36 -2.32
N THR A 92 -8.73 8.47 -3.44
CA THR A 92 -8.43 7.31 -4.29
C THR A 92 -7.28 6.55 -3.64
N LEU A 93 -7.49 5.26 -3.37
CA LEU A 93 -6.51 4.37 -2.77
C LEU A 93 -6.13 3.29 -3.78
N VAL A 94 -4.86 3.22 -4.13
CA VAL A 94 -4.34 2.34 -5.18
C VAL A 94 -3.45 1.28 -4.55
N ALA A 95 -3.66 0.03 -4.94
CA ALA A 95 -2.79 -1.08 -4.55
C ALA A 95 -2.55 -2.00 -5.73
N HIS A 96 -1.44 -2.75 -5.71
CA HIS A 96 -1.21 -3.81 -6.69
C HIS A 96 -1.73 -5.13 -6.12
N ASN A 97 -2.67 -5.78 -6.81
CA ASN A 97 -3.46 -6.88 -6.27
C ASN A 97 -4.31 -6.43 -5.07
N GLY A 98 -5.04 -5.34 -5.26
CA GLY A 98 -5.77 -4.61 -4.21
C GLY A 98 -6.78 -5.44 -3.43
N ALA A 99 -7.30 -6.53 -4.01
CA ALA A 99 -8.18 -7.46 -3.29
C ALA A 99 -7.55 -7.96 -1.98
N PHE A 100 -6.23 -8.15 -1.96
CA PHE A 100 -5.48 -8.50 -0.75
C PHE A 100 -5.38 -7.32 0.22
N ASP A 101 -4.85 -6.18 -0.24
CA ASP A 101 -4.58 -5.03 0.63
C ASP A 101 -5.87 -4.42 1.20
N PHE A 102 -6.91 -4.28 0.39
CA PHE A 102 -8.20 -3.76 0.85
C PHE A 102 -8.85 -4.70 1.85
N SER A 103 -8.69 -6.01 1.67
CA SER A 103 -9.15 -7.01 2.65
C SER A 103 -8.34 -6.96 3.95
N CYS A 104 -7.01 -6.77 3.86
CA CYS A 104 -6.16 -6.57 5.05
C CYS A 104 -6.62 -5.35 5.85
N LEU A 105 -6.86 -4.25 5.18
CA LEU A 105 -7.35 -3.02 5.83
C LEU A 105 -8.68 -3.27 6.54
N ARG A 106 -9.66 -3.80 5.81
CA ARG A 106 -11.00 -4.05 6.37
C ARG A 106 -10.96 -5.01 7.56
N LYS A 107 -10.26 -6.13 7.44
CA LYS A 107 -10.19 -7.14 8.49
C LYS A 107 -9.41 -6.67 9.70
N THR A 108 -8.37 -5.86 9.51
CA THR A 108 -7.63 -5.27 10.61
C THR A 108 -8.46 -4.25 11.37
N LEU A 109 -9.17 -3.37 10.67
CA LEU A 109 -10.09 -2.42 11.28
C LEU A 109 -11.19 -3.14 12.07
N ASP A 110 -11.76 -4.19 11.50
CA ASP A 110 -12.77 -5.01 12.16
C ASP A 110 -12.22 -5.67 13.43
N PHE A 111 -10.99 -6.20 13.37
CA PHE A 111 -10.32 -6.80 14.53
C PHE A 111 -10.18 -5.82 15.69
N TYR A 112 -9.85 -4.56 15.40
CA TYR A 112 -9.71 -3.51 16.42
C TYR A 112 -11.02 -2.76 16.72
N GLY A 113 -12.15 -3.18 16.15
CA GLY A 113 -13.44 -2.55 16.38
C GLY A 113 -13.56 -1.13 15.81
N MET A 114 -12.83 -0.83 14.73
CA MET A 114 -12.83 0.48 14.08
C MET A 114 -13.57 0.43 12.75
N ALA A 115 -14.26 1.54 12.44
CA ALA A 115 -15.02 1.65 11.20
C ALA A 115 -14.10 1.83 9.98
N GLU A 116 -14.44 1.16 8.87
CA GLU A 116 -13.77 1.35 7.60
C GLU A 116 -14.20 2.70 6.99
N PRO A 117 -13.25 3.59 6.62
CA PRO A 117 -13.60 4.84 5.96
C PRO A 117 -14.01 4.60 4.52
N SER A 118 -14.69 5.59 3.93
CA SER A 118 -14.94 5.57 2.49
C SER A 118 -13.68 5.95 1.73
N TYR A 119 -13.40 5.26 0.64
CA TYR A 119 -12.32 5.56 -0.31
C TYR A 119 -12.68 4.96 -1.67
N GLU A 120 -12.04 5.45 -2.72
CA GLU A 120 -12.20 4.93 -4.08
C GLU A 120 -11.08 3.92 -4.37
N PRO A 121 -11.36 2.60 -4.40
CA PRO A 121 -10.32 1.60 -4.63
C PRO A 121 -9.92 1.52 -6.10
N GLN A 122 -8.62 1.43 -6.35
CA GLN A 122 -8.04 1.17 -7.66
C GLN A 122 -6.97 0.07 -7.53
N CYS A 123 -6.81 -0.73 -8.58
CA CYS A 123 -5.89 -1.85 -8.57
C CYS A 123 -5.05 -1.90 -9.85
N THR A 124 -3.75 -1.73 -9.71
CA THR A 124 -2.83 -1.80 -10.85
C THR A 124 -2.71 -3.19 -11.44
N TYR A 125 -2.93 -4.25 -10.66
CA TYR A 125 -3.00 -5.60 -11.22
C TYR A 125 -4.19 -5.76 -12.19
N LYS A 126 -5.34 -5.19 -11.86
CA LYS A 126 -6.51 -5.21 -12.76
C LYS A 126 -6.27 -4.41 -14.04
N ILE A 127 -5.48 -3.35 -13.95
CA ILE A 127 -5.13 -2.49 -15.09
C ILE A 127 -4.15 -3.20 -16.02
N TYR A 128 -3.04 -3.70 -15.48
CA TYR A 128 -1.92 -4.26 -16.25
C TYR A 128 -2.00 -5.77 -16.44
N LYS A 129 -2.67 -6.49 -15.55
CA LYS A 129 -2.85 -7.95 -15.54
C LYS A 129 -1.53 -8.73 -15.49
N LYS A 130 -0.54 -8.18 -14.79
CA LYS A 130 0.79 -8.76 -14.60
C LYS A 130 1.24 -8.59 -13.15
N LYS A 131 2.14 -9.45 -12.70
CA LYS A 131 2.77 -9.34 -11.39
C LYS A 131 3.63 -8.08 -11.29
N LEU A 132 3.74 -7.53 -10.08
CA LEU A 132 4.46 -6.29 -9.85
C LEU A 132 5.93 -6.36 -10.28
N ASN A 133 6.64 -7.43 -9.94
CA ASN A 133 8.04 -7.62 -10.33
C ASN A 133 8.23 -7.67 -11.85
N VAL A 134 7.32 -8.30 -12.56
CA VAL A 134 7.35 -8.36 -14.03
C VAL A 134 7.17 -6.95 -14.63
N LEU A 135 6.21 -6.20 -14.11
CA LEU A 135 5.96 -4.82 -14.56
C LEU A 135 7.15 -3.91 -14.27
N CYS A 136 7.77 -4.04 -13.11
CA CYS A 136 8.95 -3.25 -12.76
C CYS A 136 10.12 -3.54 -13.67
N ASP A 137 10.33 -4.80 -14.06
CA ASP A 137 11.37 -5.18 -15.05
C ASP A 137 11.05 -4.56 -16.42
N GLU A 138 9.81 -4.66 -16.88
CA GLU A 138 9.40 -4.12 -18.19
C GLU A 138 9.49 -2.59 -18.26
N HIS A 139 9.22 -1.91 -17.15
CA HIS A 139 9.16 -0.43 -17.09
C HIS A 139 10.40 0.20 -16.47
N ALA A 140 11.42 -0.57 -16.13
CA ALA A 140 12.65 -0.11 -15.48
C ALA A 140 12.38 0.65 -14.17
N ILE A 141 11.45 0.13 -13.36
CA ILE A 141 11.12 0.68 -12.04
C ILE A 141 11.93 -0.08 -10.98
N PRO A 142 12.72 0.61 -10.13
CA PRO A 142 13.42 -0.05 -9.02
C PRO A 142 12.44 -0.74 -8.07
N LEU A 143 12.75 -1.96 -7.66
CA LEU A 143 11.90 -2.75 -6.78
C LEU A 143 12.74 -3.58 -5.82
N ASP A 144 12.53 -3.38 -4.53
CA ASP A 144 12.88 -4.32 -3.46
C ASP A 144 11.58 -5.04 -3.08
N HIS A 145 11.29 -6.12 -3.83
CA HIS A 145 9.98 -6.78 -3.77
C HIS A 145 9.71 -7.34 -2.37
N HIS A 146 8.48 -7.14 -1.89
CA HIS A 146 8.01 -7.46 -0.54
C HIS A 146 8.61 -6.58 0.58
N ASP A 147 9.26 -5.46 0.23
CA ASP A 147 9.35 -4.31 1.13
C ASP A 147 8.14 -3.40 0.85
N ALA A 148 7.30 -3.16 1.85
CA ALA A 148 6.00 -2.52 1.65
C ALA A 148 6.11 -1.14 0.99
N LEU A 149 7.08 -0.30 1.39
CA LEU A 149 7.25 1.01 0.77
C LEU A 149 7.74 0.90 -0.67
N SER A 150 8.68 -0.01 -0.97
CA SER A 150 9.15 -0.24 -2.33
C SER A 150 8.02 -0.69 -3.25
N ASP A 151 7.18 -1.61 -2.78
CA ASP A 151 6.02 -2.09 -3.53
C ASP A 151 4.99 -0.96 -3.75
N ALA A 152 4.74 -0.13 -2.73
CA ALA A 152 3.83 1.02 -2.85
C ALA A 152 4.36 2.08 -3.84
N ARG A 153 5.67 2.35 -3.84
CA ARG A 153 6.31 3.25 -4.83
C ARG A 153 6.12 2.74 -6.26
N ALA A 154 6.39 1.47 -6.47
CA ALA A 154 6.23 0.86 -7.79
C ALA A 154 4.77 0.93 -8.25
N CYS A 155 3.83 0.65 -7.35
CA CYS A 155 2.40 0.79 -7.61
C CYS A 155 2.02 2.23 -7.99
N ALA A 156 2.52 3.22 -7.26
CA ALA A 156 2.27 4.63 -7.54
C ALA A 156 2.79 5.03 -8.92
N GLU A 157 4.01 4.63 -9.26
CA GLU A 157 4.63 4.91 -10.55
C GLU A 157 3.82 4.29 -11.70
N LEU A 158 3.40 3.05 -11.56
CA LEU A 158 2.59 2.36 -12.57
C LEU A 158 1.23 3.03 -12.75
N TYR A 159 0.60 3.44 -11.68
CA TYR A 159 -0.70 4.12 -11.75
C TYR A 159 -0.57 5.49 -12.41
N LEU A 160 0.48 6.25 -12.09
CA LEU A 160 0.78 7.52 -12.76
C LEU A 160 0.95 7.34 -14.27
N ARG A 161 1.74 6.35 -14.68
CA ARG A 161 1.96 6.04 -16.11
C ARG A 161 0.66 5.67 -16.81
N HIS A 162 -0.19 4.89 -16.16
CA HIS A 162 -1.50 4.52 -16.68
C HIS A 162 -2.38 5.75 -16.93
N LEU A 163 -2.42 6.67 -15.97
CA LEU A 163 -3.25 7.89 -16.09
C LEU A 163 -2.72 8.87 -17.15
N GLN A 164 -1.43 8.80 -17.48
CA GLN A 164 -0.77 9.66 -18.46
C GLN A 164 -0.76 9.06 -19.87
N SER A 165 -1.13 7.80 -20.00
CA SER A 165 -1.14 7.09 -21.28
C SER A 165 -2.36 7.41 -22.13
#